data_6679a7dd705ea81f3c9bb8bf3bd2f0a4
#
_entry.id   6679a7dd705ea81f3c9bb8bf3bd2f0a4
#
_cell.length_a   1.000
_cell.length_b   1.000
_cell.length_c   1.000
_cell.angle_alpha   90.00
_cell.angle_beta   90.00
_cell.angle_gamma   90.00
#
_symmetry.space_group_name_H-M   'P 1'
#
loop_
_entity.id
_entity.type
_entity.pdbx_description
1 polymer ?
#
loop_
_entity_poly.entity_id
_entity_poly.type
_entity_poly.pdbx_seq_one_letter_code
_entity_poly.pdbx_strand_id
1 'polypeptide(L)'
;MTGLFEKYQDKKEFIENRFNELKNRGLNDENLIFSLIEKEIKTNFIVPQKLKSEMYDKVNYMCRRYMDRIARFELDYDFIPDIDALKYALICIFESVPVFHSQFIDNHINPYWKVCDYHVDEILTVIETNDFLTSTDEFLLQGIPVTSNVQFKVALLINGRESKLCFRWNHMLVDGGDYKHFVNDLFKNYNEYVENKTMPLDFRKGSRSYKCVYDDFNESDKKKAKSQFAGVSPHDKHTLPFTEKGEGDNKFIARKSVPSAIFNKARETVKKYDGTVNDLIATAYIGAVYEICNLPEQEKVGISCAVDLRRYIKNINKTGYTNHTTFMPTIVENKGENIFDILKQVVECNKKNKEDKFMGLHGLPLLNIGYSTMVYAQAEIVVGLFYNNANLAISNVGKMDLDALSLSGHKPVGAAVAGAAKKKPCAMMTALTINGNLQLSICSVGNEEDKKILENFFDVLSEKIKELSEY
;
A
#
# COMPACT_ATOMS: atom_id res chain seq x y z
N MET A 1 -4.87 26.02 30.05
CA MET A 1 -4.62 25.08 31.15
C MET A 1 -5.80 25.01 32.14
N THR A 2 -6.28 26.10 32.72
CA THR A 2 -7.33 26.10 33.75
C THR A 2 -8.66 25.47 33.33
N GLY A 3 -9.16 25.74 32.11
CA GLY A 3 -10.49 25.32 31.69
C GLY A 3 -10.73 23.80 31.61
N LEU A 4 -9.72 23.02 31.15
CA LEU A 4 -9.87 21.56 31.05
C LEU A 4 -9.81 20.88 32.41
N PHE A 5 -8.95 21.38 33.32
CA PHE A 5 -8.87 20.89 34.69
C PHE A 5 -10.11 21.22 35.50
N GLU A 6 -10.72 22.41 35.30
CA GLU A 6 -11.96 22.78 35.93
C GLU A 6 -13.14 21.91 35.46
N LYS A 7 -13.13 21.56 34.17
CA LYS A 7 -14.19 20.74 33.55
C LYS A 7 -14.13 19.26 33.92
N TYR A 8 -12.92 18.71 34.12
CA TYR A 8 -12.68 17.28 34.38
C TYR A 8 -11.82 17.08 35.66
N GLN A 9 -12.31 17.55 36.81
CA GLN A 9 -11.57 17.53 38.06
C GLN A 9 -11.16 16.12 38.55
N ASP A 10 -11.97 15.12 38.23
CA ASP A 10 -11.74 13.70 38.52
C ASP A 10 -10.68 13.05 37.65
N LYS A 11 -10.19 13.74 36.59
CA LYS A 11 -9.21 13.24 35.62
C LYS A 11 -7.92 14.05 35.62
N LYS A 12 -7.64 14.80 36.66
CA LYS A 12 -6.47 15.70 36.70
C LYS A 12 -5.15 14.98 36.42
N GLU A 13 -4.91 13.87 37.12
CA GLU A 13 -3.69 13.07 36.96
C GLU A 13 -3.58 12.52 35.53
N PHE A 14 -4.68 12.05 34.93
CA PHE A 14 -4.69 11.61 33.53
C PHE A 14 -4.31 12.74 32.57
N ILE A 15 -4.87 13.94 32.76
CA ILE A 15 -4.61 15.11 31.92
C ILE A 15 -3.13 15.51 32.01
N GLU A 16 -2.56 15.58 33.23
CA GLU A 16 -1.15 15.94 33.45
C GLU A 16 -0.20 14.92 32.80
N ASN A 17 -0.43 13.64 33.01
CA ASN A 17 0.37 12.57 32.44
C ASN A 17 0.31 12.60 30.92
N ARG A 18 -0.90 12.72 30.37
CA ARG A 18 -1.11 12.71 28.92
C ARG A 18 -0.54 13.96 28.24
N PHE A 19 -0.60 15.12 28.90
CA PHE A 19 0.02 16.34 28.44
C PHE A 19 1.55 16.18 28.29
N ASN A 20 2.19 15.61 29.31
CA ASN A 20 3.62 15.35 29.30
C ASN A 20 4.01 14.31 28.23
N GLU A 21 3.23 13.27 28.05
CA GLU A 21 3.45 12.28 26.98
C GLU A 21 3.42 12.93 25.61
N LEU A 22 2.39 13.73 25.30
CA LEU A 22 2.27 14.39 24.00
C LEU A 22 3.38 15.42 23.74
N LYS A 23 3.82 16.13 24.80
CA LYS A 23 5.03 16.98 24.71
C LYS A 23 6.29 16.16 24.40
N ASN A 24 6.44 15.03 25.06
CA ASN A 24 7.57 14.12 24.80
C ASN A 24 7.53 13.49 23.39
N ARG A 25 6.36 13.44 22.73
CA ARG A 25 6.22 13.05 21.33
C ARG A 25 6.71 14.14 20.36
N GLY A 26 6.90 15.37 20.85
CA GLY A 26 7.28 16.55 20.04
C GLY A 26 6.11 17.47 19.70
N LEU A 27 4.93 17.30 20.33
CA LEU A 27 3.80 18.22 20.15
C LEU A 27 3.95 19.42 21.09
N ASN A 28 4.28 20.60 20.54
CA ASN A 28 4.58 21.78 21.33
C ASN A 28 3.41 22.77 21.42
N ASP A 29 2.37 22.62 20.60
CA ASP A 29 1.16 23.44 20.67
C ASP A 29 0.24 22.99 21.79
N GLU A 30 0.21 23.75 22.90
CA GLU A 30 -0.57 23.40 24.09
C GLU A 30 -2.10 23.36 23.83
N ASN A 31 -2.61 24.23 22.96
CA ASN A 31 -4.03 24.23 22.64
C ASN A 31 -4.42 22.94 21.89
N LEU A 32 -3.56 22.51 20.98
CA LEU A 32 -3.75 21.25 20.27
C LEU A 32 -3.66 20.06 21.22
N ILE A 33 -2.68 20.06 22.14
CA ILE A 33 -2.57 19.02 23.18
C ILE A 33 -3.87 18.91 23.99
N PHE A 34 -4.40 20.05 24.49
CA PHE A 34 -5.64 20.02 25.27
C PHE A 34 -6.85 19.58 24.45
N SER A 35 -6.92 19.97 23.18
CA SER A 35 -7.97 19.50 22.26
C SER A 35 -7.94 17.98 22.07
N LEU A 36 -6.74 17.40 21.92
CA LEU A 36 -6.56 15.96 21.78
C LEU A 36 -6.96 15.22 23.07
N ILE A 37 -6.49 15.69 24.22
CA ILE A 37 -6.85 15.10 25.54
C ILE A 37 -8.36 15.17 25.78
N GLU A 38 -9.00 16.31 25.50
CA GLU A 38 -10.44 16.46 25.64
C GLU A 38 -11.21 15.48 24.74
N LYS A 39 -10.74 15.27 23.51
CA LYS A 39 -11.31 14.29 22.57
C LYS A 39 -11.15 12.87 23.10
N GLU A 40 -9.97 12.51 23.64
CA GLU A 40 -9.72 11.21 24.25
C GLU A 40 -10.69 10.96 25.43
N ILE A 41 -10.86 11.96 26.31
CA ILE A 41 -11.80 11.89 27.44
C ILE A 41 -13.25 11.70 26.96
N LYS A 42 -13.71 12.52 26.01
CA LYS A 42 -15.09 12.44 25.47
C LYS A 42 -15.38 11.12 24.77
N THR A 43 -14.40 10.53 24.13
CA THR A 43 -14.56 9.28 23.38
C THR A 43 -14.21 8.04 24.19
N ASN A 44 -13.77 8.18 25.45
CA ASN A 44 -13.19 7.11 26.25
C ASN A 44 -12.12 6.32 25.49
N PHE A 45 -11.32 7.04 24.70
CA PHE A 45 -10.25 6.42 23.95
C PHE A 45 -9.06 6.17 24.88
N ILE A 46 -8.68 4.90 24.98
CA ILE A 46 -7.51 4.48 25.76
C ILE A 46 -6.59 3.75 24.79
N VAL A 47 -5.36 4.20 24.70
CA VAL A 47 -4.33 3.54 23.89
C VAL A 47 -4.01 2.19 24.54
N PRO A 48 -4.26 1.07 23.87
CA PRO A 48 -3.97 -0.24 24.43
C PRO A 48 -2.46 -0.50 24.41
N GLN A 49 -1.92 -1.13 25.44
CA GLN A 49 -0.50 -1.50 25.46
C GLN A 49 -0.16 -2.64 24.48
N LYS A 50 -1.17 -3.45 24.12
CA LYS A 50 -1.02 -4.62 23.26
C LYS A 50 -2.18 -4.71 22.29
N LEU A 51 -1.86 -4.91 20.99
CA LEU A 51 -2.85 -5.13 19.96
C LEU A 51 -2.72 -6.57 19.41
N LYS A 52 -3.85 -7.15 19.07
CA LYS A 52 -3.88 -8.44 18.39
C LYS A 52 -3.28 -8.31 16.99
N SER A 53 -2.45 -9.27 16.60
CA SER A 53 -2.06 -9.40 15.20
C SER A 53 -3.18 -10.05 14.40
N GLU A 54 -3.54 -9.43 13.30
CA GLU A 54 -4.55 -9.94 12.39
C GLU A 54 -3.96 -10.94 11.38
N MET A 55 -4.79 -11.63 10.64
CA MET A 55 -4.35 -12.63 9.67
C MET A 55 -3.36 -12.05 8.66
N TYR A 56 -3.67 -10.88 8.09
CA TYR A 56 -2.79 -10.25 7.11
C TYR A 56 -1.46 -9.78 7.69
N ASP A 57 -1.41 -9.37 8.97
CA ASP A 57 -0.15 -9.06 9.64
C ASP A 57 0.76 -10.29 9.63
N LYS A 58 0.22 -11.45 10.03
CA LYS A 58 0.92 -12.73 10.09
C LYS A 58 1.37 -13.20 8.71
N VAL A 59 0.49 -13.14 7.71
CA VAL A 59 0.82 -13.52 6.32
C VAL A 59 1.97 -12.68 5.79
N ASN A 60 1.90 -11.36 5.91
CA ASN A 60 2.96 -10.47 5.48
C ASN A 60 4.29 -10.77 6.20
N TYR A 61 4.24 -11.04 7.51
CA TYR A 61 5.44 -11.38 8.25
C TYR A 61 6.05 -12.73 7.80
N MET A 62 5.25 -13.72 7.53
CA MET A 62 5.72 -15.02 7.00
C MET A 62 6.38 -14.86 5.63
N CYS A 63 5.94 -13.90 4.81
CA CYS A 63 6.52 -13.61 3.51
C CYS A 63 7.89 -12.89 3.56
N ARG A 64 8.46 -12.61 4.73
CA ARG A 64 9.76 -11.89 4.87
C ARG A 64 10.95 -12.59 4.20
N ARG A 65 10.80 -13.88 3.88
CA ARG A 65 11.84 -14.63 3.13
C ARG A 65 11.86 -14.28 1.64
N TYR A 66 10.73 -13.78 1.12
CA TYR A 66 10.50 -13.55 -0.30
C TYR A 66 10.44 -12.06 -0.67
N MET A 67 10.28 -11.18 0.32
CA MET A 67 10.18 -9.73 0.12
C MET A 67 10.57 -8.95 1.38
N ASP A 68 10.87 -7.65 1.23
CA ASP A 68 11.24 -6.78 2.36
C ASP A 68 10.03 -6.22 3.14
N ARG A 69 8.82 -6.45 2.67
CA ARG A 69 7.55 -6.02 3.29
C ARG A 69 7.38 -4.49 3.42
N ILE A 70 8.17 -3.69 2.72
CA ILE A 70 8.07 -2.23 2.78
C ILE A 70 7.33 -1.76 1.54
N ALA A 71 6.21 -1.07 1.74
CA ALA A 71 5.55 -0.31 0.70
C ALA A 71 6.06 1.13 0.71
N ARG A 72 6.02 1.80 -0.45
CA ARG A 72 6.69 3.07 -0.71
C ARG A 72 5.80 3.98 -1.52
N PHE A 73 5.87 5.27 -1.21
CA PHE A 73 5.15 6.30 -1.95
C PHE A 73 5.93 7.60 -1.91
N GLU A 74 5.84 8.39 -2.98
CA GLU A 74 6.46 9.70 -3.08
C GLU A 74 5.50 10.71 -3.72
N LEU A 75 5.58 11.96 -3.28
CA LEU A 75 4.82 13.11 -3.79
C LEU A 75 5.77 14.27 -4.00
N ASP A 76 5.72 14.88 -5.18
CA ASP A 76 6.51 16.04 -5.55
C ASP A 76 5.69 17.32 -5.41
N TYR A 77 6.29 18.37 -4.84
CA TYR A 77 5.68 19.69 -4.70
C TYR A 77 6.62 20.81 -5.17
N ASP A 78 6.05 21.89 -5.64
CA ASP A 78 6.74 23.11 -6.03
C ASP A 78 6.89 24.12 -4.88
N PHE A 79 6.68 23.68 -3.66
CA PHE A 79 6.80 24.46 -2.43
C PHE A 79 7.29 23.59 -1.27
N ILE A 80 7.64 24.22 -0.15
CA ILE A 80 8.03 23.53 1.09
C ILE A 80 6.87 23.63 2.08
N PRO A 81 6.30 22.48 2.53
CA PRO A 81 5.23 22.50 3.54
C PRO A 81 5.75 22.95 4.91
N ASP A 82 4.84 23.47 5.75
CA ASP A 82 5.13 23.79 7.14
C ASP A 82 5.52 22.51 7.90
N ILE A 83 6.76 22.47 8.37
CA ILE A 83 7.35 21.29 9.00
C ILE A 83 6.68 20.98 10.34
N ASP A 84 6.35 22.01 11.13
CA ASP A 84 5.71 21.80 12.44
C ASP A 84 4.26 21.32 12.26
N ALA A 85 3.53 21.90 11.32
CA ALA A 85 2.19 21.41 10.98
C ALA A 85 2.21 19.94 10.53
N LEU A 86 3.22 19.56 9.73
CA LEU A 86 3.39 18.17 9.29
C LEU A 86 3.74 17.23 10.45
N LYS A 87 4.63 17.64 11.36
CA LYS A 87 4.95 16.92 12.60
C LYS A 87 3.71 16.71 13.46
N TYR A 88 2.93 17.75 13.68
CA TYR A 88 1.74 17.69 14.53
C TYR A 88 0.64 16.82 13.92
N ALA A 89 0.43 16.91 12.59
CA ALA A 89 -0.51 16.05 11.89
C ALA A 89 -0.11 14.57 11.99
N LEU A 90 1.19 14.25 11.87
CA LEU A 90 1.71 12.90 12.06
C LEU A 90 1.48 12.39 13.49
N ILE A 91 1.79 13.20 14.52
CA ILE A 91 1.54 12.82 15.91
C ILE A 91 0.06 12.49 16.12
N CYS A 92 -0.85 13.36 15.69
CA CYS A 92 -2.29 13.16 15.86
C CYS A 92 -2.80 11.87 15.19
N ILE A 93 -2.29 11.52 14.00
CA ILE A 93 -2.64 10.26 13.34
C ILE A 93 -2.05 9.06 14.08
N PHE A 94 -0.81 9.13 14.52
CA PHE A 94 -0.17 8.03 15.24
C PHE A 94 -0.87 7.74 16.57
N GLU A 95 -1.24 8.79 17.31
CA GLU A 95 -2.05 8.65 18.53
C GLU A 95 -3.43 8.04 18.25
N SER A 96 -4.00 8.32 17.07
CA SER A 96 -5.28 7.75 16.65
C SER A 96 -5.19 6.30 16.18
N VAL A 97 -4.00 5.84 15.79
CA VAL A 97 -3.76 4.52 15.18
C VAL A 97 -2.55 3.83 15.84
N PRO A 98 -2.69 3.29 17.05
CA PRO A 98 -1.57 2.79 17.86
C PRO A 98 -0.70 1.73 17.19
N VAL A 99 -1.19 1.00 16.19
CA VAL A 99 -0.37 0.01 15.47
C VAL A 99 0.79 0.65 14.71
N PHE A 100 0.72 1.94 14.36
CA PHE A 100 1.79 2.64 13.66
C PHE A 100 3.03 2.87 14.52
N HIS A 101 2.83 2.98 15.84
CA HIS A 101 3.91 3.07 16.83
C HIS A 101 3.96 1.82 17.71
N SER A 102 4.09 0.67 17.06
CA SER A 102 4.13 -0.64 17.72
C SER A 102 5.23 -1.53 17.16
N GLN A 103 5.84 -2.32 18.03
CA GLN A 103 6.72 -3.42 17.66
C GLN A 103 5.91 -4.69 17.39
N PHE A 104 6.24 -5.41 16.34
CA PHE A 104 5.68 -6.75 16.14
C PHE A 104 6.50 -7.77 16.94
N ILE A 105 5.86 -8.40 17.90
CA ILE A 105 6.48 -9.42 18.74
C ILE A 105 6.19 -10.79 18.12
N ASP A 106 7.24 -11.38 17.55
CA ASP A 106 7.21 -12.70 16.96
C ASP A 106 7.13 -13.76 18.08
N ASN A 107 5.91 -14.15 18.41
CA ASN A 107 5.64 -15.21 19.37
C ASN A 107 5.20 -16.46 18.59
N HIS A 108 5.91 -17.57 18.79
CA HIS A 108 5.67 -18.83 18.08
C HIS A 108 4.25 -19.40 18.23
N ILE A 109 3.51 -19.00 19.26
CA ILE A 109 2.14 -19.43 19.49
C ILE A 109 1.16 -18.43 18.88
N ASN A 110 1.27 -17.16 19.27
CA ASN A 110 0.37 -16.11 18.84
C ASN A 110 1.08 -14.75 18.84
N PRO A 111 1.67 -14.32 17.73
CA PRO A 111 2.34 -13.03 17.62
C PRO A 111 1.37 -11.88 17.85
N TYR A 112 1.90 -10.74 18.28
CA TYR A 112 1.10 -9.55 18.61
C TYR A 112 1.88 -8.27 18.39
N TRP A 113 1.20 -7.13 18.43
CA TRP A 113 1.79 -5.82 18.42
C TRP A 113 1.91 -5.27 19.85
N LYS A 114 3.09 -4.83 20.23
CA LYS A 114 3.36 -4.12 21.48
C LYS A 114 3.43 -2.63 21.16
N VAL A 115 2.49 -1.85 21.72
CA VAL A 115 2.51 -0.40 21.57
C VAL A 115 3.70 0.19 22.33
N CYS A 116 4.39 1.12 21.71
CA CYS A 116 5.63 1.70 22.19
C CYS A 116 5.56 3.23 22.21
N ASP A 117 6.40 3.82 23.04
CA ASP A 117 6.67 5.24 22.99
C ASP A 117 7.50 5.58 21.78
N TYR A 118 7.37 6.82 21.30
CA TYR A 118 8.09 7.33 20.15
C TYR A 118 8.30 8.85 20.29
N HIS A 119 9.21 9.39 19.51
CA HIS A 119 9.32 10.83 19.24
C HIS A 119 9.06 11.08 17.75
N VAL A 120 8.49 12.24 17.38
CA VAL A 120 8.14 12.54 15.99
C VAL A 120 9.35 12.52 15.04
N ASP A 121 10.53 12.83 15.53
CA ASP A 121 11.76 12.75 14.73
C ASP A 121 12.16 11.30 14.39
N GLU A 122 11.58 10.31 15.06
CA GLU A 122 11.67 8.91 14.62
C GLU A 122 10.78 8.62 13.41
N ILE A 123 9.76 9.45 13.16
CA ILE A 123 8.80 9.31 12.06
C ILE A 123 9.22 10.17 10.88
N LEU A 124 9.42 11.48 11.10
CA LEU A 124 9.73 12.48 10.07
C LEU A 124 11.20 12.89 10.13
N THR A 125 11.89 12.72 8.99
CA THR A 125 13.24 13.25 8.77
C THR A 125 13.19 14.33 7.70
N VAL A 126 13.80 15.48 7.94
CA VAL A 126 13.97 16.55 6.94
C VAL A 126 15.40 16.47 6.38
N ILE A 127 15.51 16.42 5.05
CA ILE A 127 16.78 16.23 4.35
C ILE A 127 16.90 17.30 3.26
N GLU A 128 17.93 18.15 3.35
CA GLU A 128 18.33 19.02 2.25
C GLU A 128 19.16 18.21 1.26
N THR A 129 18.86 18.35 -0.04
CA THR A 129 19.52 17.62 -1.11
C THR A 129 19.59 18.44 -2.38
N ASN A 130 20.59 18.18 -3.22
CA ASN A 130 20.67 18.67 -4.59
C ASN A 130 20.34 17.60 -5.64
N ASP A 131 20.06 16.35 -5.19
CA ASP A 131 19.69 15.23 -6.03
C ASP A 131 18.50 14.46 -5.40
N PHE A 132 17.30 14.81 -5.84
CA PHE A 132 16.08 14.17 -5.37
C PHE A 132 16.05 12.67 -5.66
N LEU A 133 16.56 12.22 -6.82
CA LEU A 133 16.46 10.82 -7.21
C LEU A 133 17.28 9.93 -6.27
N THR A 134 18.55 10.28 -6.08
CA THR A 134 19.45 9.54 -5.17
C THR A 134 18.92 9.54 -3.75
N SER A 135 18.58 10.73 -3.20
CA SER A 135 18.09 10.84 -1.82
C SER A 135 16.75 10.13 -1.60
N THR A 136 15.87 10.12 -2.62
CA THR A 136 14.61 9.38 -2.59
C THR A 136 14.88 7.87 -2.52
N ASP A 137 15.74 7.35 -3.37
CA ASP A 137 16.06 5.91 -3.39
C ASP A 137 16.78 5.49 -2.11
N GLU A 138 17.73 6.28 -1.62
CA GLU A 138 18.39 6.05 -0.33
C GLU A 138 17.39 5.95 0.84
N PHE A 139 16.40 6.83 0.88
CA PHE A 139 15.37 6.76 1.91
C PHE A 139 14.41 5.60 1.69
N LEU A 140 13.83 5.46 0.49
CA LEU A 140 12.76 4.49 0.22
C LEU A 140 13.25 3.03 0.28
N LEU A 141 14.52 2.75 -0.06
CA LEU A 141 15.06 1.39 -0.10
C LEU A 141 15.50 0.86 1.27
N GLN A 142 15.54 1.71 2.30
CA GLN A 142 15.81 1.25 3.66
C GLN A 142 14.66 0.39 4.20
N GLY A 143 15.00 -0.63 4.99
CA GLY A 143 14.03 -1.44 5.72
C GLY A 143 13.49 -0.73 6.97
N ILE A 144 12.42 -1.29 7.52
CA ILE A 144 11.92 -0.97 8.87
C ILE A 144 11.91 -2.30 9.64
N PRO A 145 12.80 -2.46 10.63
CA PRO A 145 12.78 -3.64 11.50
C PRO A 145 11.44 -3.75 12.22
N VAL A 146 10.89 -4.96 12.33
CA VAL A 146 9.63 -5.18 13.08
C VAL A 146 9.75 -4.85 14.56
N THR A 147 10.99 -4.78 15.07
CA THR A 147 11.32 -4.36 16.44
C THR A 147 11.48 -2.86 16.58
N SER A 148 11.32 -2.07 15.51
CA SER A 148 11.29 -0.60 15.59
C SER A 148 10.03 -0.15 16.31
N ASN A 149 10.13 0.90 17.15
CA ASN A 149 8.98 1.49 17.82
C ASN A 149 7.95 2.03 16.84
N VAL A 150 8.41 2.53 15.70
CA VAL A 150 7.56 3.06 14.64
C VAL A 150 7.69 2.22 13.37
N GLN A 151 6.57 1.89 12.76
CA GLN A 151 6.49 1.04 11.56
C GLN A 151 6.18 1.85 10.29
N PHE A 152 6.21 3.15 10.39
CA PHE A 152 5.94 4.11 9.32
C PHE A 152 6.97 5.24 9.39
N LYS A 153 7.59 5.58 8.26
CA LYS A 153 8.63 6.61 8.16
C LYS A 153 8.30 7.58 7.04
N VAL A 154 8.59 8.84 7.26
CA VAL A 154 8.41 9.93 6.30
C VAL A 154 9.72 10.69 6.15
N ALA A 155 10.09 11.06 4.94
CA ALA A 155 11.11 12.06 4.70
C ALA A 155 10.54 13.24 3.93
N LEU A 156 10.89 14.44 4.34
CA LEU A 156 10.72 15.65 3.56
C LEU A 156 12.08 16.01 2.97
N LEU A 157 12.24 15.76 1.68
CA LEU A 157 13.42 16.16 0.93
C LEU A 157 13.21 17.58 0.39
N ILE A 158 14.22 18.43 0.49
CA ILE A 158 14.14 19.84 0.11
C ILE A 158 15.29 20.17 -0.86
N ASN A 159 14.95 20.80 -1.99
CA ASN A 159 15.90 21.35 -2.95
C ASN A 159 15.44 22.75 -3.38
N GLY A 160 16.05 23.77 -2.83
CA GLY A 160 15.67 25.15 -3.09
C GLY A 160 14.24 25.46 -2.65
N ARG A 161 13.29 25.61 -3.59
CA ARG A 161 11.86 25.85 -3.33
C ARG A 161 10.99 24.61 -3.51
N GLU A 162 11.56 23.57 -4.09
CA GLU A 162 10.86 22.32 -4.35
C GLU A 162 11.01 21.36 -3.17
N SER A 163 10.04 20.51 -2.98
CA SER A 163 10.10 19.48 -1.99
C SER A 163 9.52 18.16 -2.47
N LYS A 164 9.93 17.08 -1.82
CA LYS A 164 9.40 15.76 -2.05
C LYS A 164 9.08 15.11 -0.71
N LEU A 165 7.82 14.67 -0.55
CA LEU A 165 7.42 13.85 0.59
C LEU A 165 7.55 12.36 0.21
N CYS A 166 8.44 11.67 0.90
CA CYS A 166 8.68 10.24 0.74
C CYS A 166 8.13 9.49 1.93
N PHE A 167 7.35 8.43 1.66
CA PHE A 167 6.74 7.58 2.67
C PHE A 167 7.19 6.15 2.48
N ARG A 168 7.57 5.49 3.57
CA ARG A 168 7.78 4.05 3.61
C ARG A 168 7.16 3.46 4.86
N TRP A 169 6.51 2.32 4.71
CA TRP A 169 5.84 1.67 5.83
C TRP A 169 5.87 0.16 5.72
N ASN A 170 5.79 -0.49 6.86
CA ASN A 170 5.65 -1.93 6.90
C ASN A 170 4.26 -2.33 6.38
N HIS A 171 4.22 -3.07 5.28
CA HIS A 171 2.98 -3.49 4.62
C HIS A 171 2.07 -4.37 5.52
N MET A 172 2.59 -4.84 6.68
CA MET A 172 1.77 -5.45 7.71
C MET A 172 0.71 -4.49 8.27
N LEU A 173 0.95 -3.17 8.24
CA LEU A 173 0.04 -2.16 8.78
C LEU A 173 -1.16 -1.93 7.88
N VAL A 174 -0.89 -1.58 6.62
CA VAL A 174 -1.89 -1.13 5.65
C VAL A 174 -1.48 -1.51 4.23
N ASP A 175 -2.48 -1.73 3.38
CA ASP A 175 -2.32 -1.84 1.93
C ASP A 175 -2.47 -0.49 1.23
N GLY A 176 -2.36 -0.50 -0.11
CA GLY A 176 -2.49 0.71 -0.93
C GLY A 176 -3.86 1.41 -0.81
N GLY A 177 -4.93 0.67 -0.51
CA GLY A 177 -6.27 1.24 -0.30
C GLY A 177 -6.33 2.07 0.99
N ASP A 178 -5.93 1.49 2.13
CA ASP A 178 -5.92 2.22 3.39
C ASP A 178 -4.79 3.27 3.47
N TYR A 179 -3.71 3.10 2.71
CA TYR A 179 -2.70 4.14 2.60
C TYR A 179 -3.27 5.44 2.01
N LYS A 180 -4.15 5.37 1.01
CA LYS A 180 -4.84 6.57 0.49
C LYS A 180 -5.64 7.28 1.57
N HIS A 181 -6.38 6.53 2.39
CA HIS A 181 -7.11 7.11 3.52
C HIS A 181 -6.16 7.77 4.53
N PHE A 182 -5.03 7.11 4.82
CA PHE A 182 -4.01 7.66 5.71
C PHE A 182 -3.48 9.01 5.21
N VAL A 183 -3.09 9.10 3.94
CA VAL A 183 -2.55 10.35 3.38
C VAL A 183 -3.62 11.45 3.35
N ASN A 184 -4.85 11.11 3.01
CA ASN A 184 -5.96 12.07 3.03
C ASN A 184 -6.22 12.60 4.46
N ASP A 185 -6.21 11.73 5.47
CA ASP A 185 -6.41 12.12 6.87
C ASP A 185 -5.22 12.97 7.37
N LEU A 186 -3.98 12.60 6.98
CA LEU A 186 -2.77 13.36 7.29
C LEU A 186 -2.85 14.80 6.73
N PHE A 187 -3.18 14.92 5.45
CA PHE A 187 -3.18 16.23 4.77
C PHE A 187 -4.37 17.09 5.18
N LYS A 188 -5.50 16.47 5.48
CA LYS A 188 -6.62 17.17 6.10
C LYS A 188 -6.24 17.77 7.47
N ASN A 189 -5.58 16.99 8.32
CA ASN A 189 -5.09 17.48 9.62
C ASN A 189 -4.06 18.60 9.45
N TYR A 190 -3.12 18.43 8.51
CA TYR A 190 -2.12 19.44 8.20
C TYR A 190 -2.77 20.76 7.76
N ASN A 191 -3.65 20.74 6.77
CA ASN A 191 -4.31 21.94 6.24
C ASN A 191 -5.15 22.64 7.31
N GLU A 192 -5.93 21.90 8.08
CA GLU A 192 -6.75 22.45 9.15
C GLU A 192 -5.88 23.12 10.23
N TYR A 193 -4.73 22.55 10.54
CA TYR A 193 -3.81 23.17 11.48
C TYR A 193 -3.18 24.46 10.92
N VAL A 194 -2.76 24.46 9.66
CA VAL A 194 -2.19 25.64 9.02
C VAL A 194 -3.19 26.80 9.01
N GLU A 195 -4.45 26.50 8.66
CA GLU A 195 -5.52 27.51 8.52
C GLU A 195 -6.09 27.96 9.86
N ASN A 196 -6.42 27.04 10.75
CA ASN A 196 -7.25 27.28 11.93
C ASN A 196 -6.54 26.96 13.27
N LYS A 197 -5.30 26.46 13.25
CA LYS A 197 -4.57 25.96 14.44
C LYS A 197 -5.34 24.89 15.20
N THR A 198 -6.20 24.15 14.51
CA THR A 198 -6.98 23.02 15.04
C THR A 198 -6.73 21.77 14.17
N MET A 199 -7.14 20.61 14.65
CA MET A 199 -7.14 19.39 13.84
C MET A 199 -8.47 18.66 14.00
N PRO A 200 -9.05 18.13 12.92
CA PRO A 200 -10.26 17.31 12.98
C PRO A 200 -9.93 15.90 13.50
N LEU A 201 -9.48 15.81 14.74
CA LEU A 201 -9.05 14.60 15.41
C LEU A 201 -10.11 13.51 15.30
N ASP A 202 -9.89 12.54 14.43
CA ASP A 202 -10.79 11.40 14.26
C ASP A 202 -10.05 10.10 14.59
N PHE A 203 -10.48 9.45 15.68
CA PHE A 203 -9.91 8.17 16.09
C PHE A 203 -10.56 7.04 15.32
N ARG A 204 -9.83 6.45 14.41
CA ARG A 204 -10.31 5.32 13.62
C ARG A 204 -10.34 4.04 14.46
N LYS A 205 -11.45 3.84 15.16
CA LYS A 205 -11.66 2.76 16.15
C LYS A 205 -12.10 1.42 15.55
N GLY A 206 -12.22 1.32 14.22
CA GLY A 206 -12.72 0.13 13.55
C GLY A 206 -11.82 -1.09 13.71
N SER A 207 -12.40 -2.25 13.43
CA SER A 207 -11.66 -3.51 13.46
C SER A 207 -10.62 -3.58 12.33
N ARG A 208 -9.42 -4.07 12.64
CA ARG A 208 -8.38 -4.41 11.64
C ARG A 208 -8.58 -5.81 11.04
N SER A 209 -9.62 -6.55 11.46
CA SER A 209 -9.87 -7.90 10.98
C SER A 209 -10.44 -7.90 9.57
N TYR A 210 -9.89 -8.74 8.69
CA TYR A 210 -10.44 -8.97 7.36
C TYR A 210 -11.89 -9.48 7.39
N LYS A 211 -12.37 -10.01 8.52
CA LYS A 211 -13.72 -10.57 8.66
C LYS A 211 -14.82 -9.55 8.43
N CYS A 212 -14.53 -8.26 8.56
CA CYS A 212 -15.47 -7.18 8.27
C CYS A 212 -15.96 -7.16 6.81
N VAL A 213 -15.23 -7.77 5.87
CA VAL A 213 -15.69 -7.91 4.47
C VAL A 213 -16.96 -8.76 4.34
N TYR A 214 -17.30 -9.57 5.37
CA TYR A 214 -18.49 -10.41 5.38
C TYR A 214 -19.68 -9.78 6.11
N ASP A 215 -19.50 -8.64 6.78
CA ASP A 215 -20.52 -8.10 7.70
C ASP A 215 -21.76 -7.60 6.97
N ASP A 216 -21.59 -7.11 5.73
CA ASP A 216 -22.68 -6.59 4.88
C ASP A 216 -23.34 -7.67 4.02
N PHE A 217 -22.90 -8.94 4.08
CA PHE A 217 -23.56 -10.05 3.41
C PHE A 217 -24.76 -10.58 4.22
N ASN A 218 -25.81 -11.00 3.51
CA ASN A 218 -26.85 -11.80 4.14
C ASN A 218 -26.29 -13.18 4.57
N GLU A 219 -26.97 -13.88 5.45
CA GLU A 219 -26.47 -15.15 6.04
C GLU A 219 -26.22 -16.25 4.99
N SER A 220 -27.04 -16.32 3.92
CA SER A 220 -26.85 -17.29 2.84
C SER A 220 -25.55 -17.00 2.07
N ASP A 221 -25.35 -15.75 1.68
CA ASP A 221 -24.14 -15.33 0.96
C ASP A 221 -22.88 -15.45 1.83
N LYS A 222 -22.98 -15.08 3.10
CA LYS A 222 -21.91 -15.22 4.09
C LYS A 222 -21.46 -16.69 4.23
N LYS A 223 -22.43 -17.62 4.29
CA LYS A 223 -22.14 -19.05 4.34
C LYS A 223 -21.48 -19.53 3.05
N LYS A 224 -21.98 -19.11 1.89
CA LYS A 224 -21.42 -19.45 0.58
C LYS A 224 -19.99 -18.92 0.45
N ALA A 225 -19.77 -17.62 0.71
CA ALA A 225 -18.43 -17.00 0.63
C ALA A 225 -17.40 -17.69 1.53
N LYS A 226 -17.79 -18.12 2.74
CA LYS A 226 -16.92 -18.82 3.69
C LYS A 226 -16.68 -20.30 3.36
N SER A 227 -17.45 -20.89 2.46
CA SER A 227 -17.32 -22.30 2.07
C SER A 227 -16.65 -22.50 0.71
N GLN A 228 -16.32 -21.43 0.01
CA GLN A 228 -15.65 -21.52 -1.29
C GLN A 228 -14.14 -21.53 -1.10
N PHE A 229 -13.52 -22.61 -1.57
CA PHE A 229 -12.08 -22.80 -1.52
C PHE A 229 -11.56 -22.88 -2.96
N ALA A 230 -10.82 -21.88 -3.38
CA ALA A 230 -10.15 -21.88 -4.68
C ALA A 230 -8.73 -21.34 -4.54
N GLY A 231 -7.84 -21.77 -5.42
CA GLY A 231 -6.54 -21.16 -5.58
C GLY A 231 -6.68 -19.72 -6.05
N VAL A 232 -5.87 -18.83 -5.50
CA VAL A 232 -5.93 -17.38 -5.80
C VAL A 232 -4.91 -16.96 -6.84
N SER A 233 -3.93 -17.80 -7.16
CA SER A 233 -2.87 -17.46 -8.11
C SER A 233 -2.95 -18.35 -9.34
N PRO A 234 -2.70 -17.81 -10.54
CA PRO A 234 -2.41 -18.67 -11.68
C PRO A 234 -1.17 -19.49 -11.33
N HIS A 235 -1.18 -20.78 -11.67
CA HIS A 235 0.00 -21.63 -11.57
C HIS A 235 1.02 -21.34 -12.68
N ASP A 236 1.06 -20.09 -13.12
CA ASP A 236 1.97 -19.62 -14.13
C ASP A 236 3.38 -19.52 -13.55
N LYS A 237 4.34 -20.13 -14.21
CA LYS A 237 5.75 -20.16 -13.82
C LYS A 237 6.62 -19.23 -14.65
N HIS A 238 6.06 -18.49 -15.59
CA HIS A 238 6.82 -17.53 -16.38
C HIS A 238 7.48 -16.50 -15.47
N THR A 239 8.68 -16.12 -15.85
CA THR A 239 9.50 -15.13 -15.15
C THR A 239 10.14 -14.22 -16.17
N LEU A 240 10.42 -12.98 -15.81
CA LEU A 240 11.33 -12.17 -16.59
C LEU A 240 12.73 -12.82 -16.57
N PRO A 241 13.57 -12.60 -17.59
CA PRO A 241 14.87 -13.25 -17.76
C PRO A 241 15.93 -12.67 -16.80
N PHE A 242 15.63 -12.65 -15.51
CA PHE A 242 16.55 -12.21 -14.47
C PHE A 242 17.82 -13.06 -14.43
N THR A 243 18.92 -12.43 -14.02
CA THR A 243 20.16 -13.13 -13.72
C THR A 243 19.97 -14.14 -12.58
N GLU A 244 20.85 -15.11 -12.46
CA GLU A 244 20.86 -15.99 -11.29
C GLU A 244 21.10 -15.17 -10.00
N LYS A 245 20.64 -15.69 -8.84
CA LYS A 245 20.93 -15.08 -7.54
C LYS A 245 22.42 -15.04 -7.32
N GLY A 246 22.98 -13.86 -7.07
CA GLY A 246 24.39 -13.63 -6.92
C GLY A 246 24.78 -12.79 -5.69
N GLU A 247 26.07 -12.82 -5.37
CA GLU A 247 26.64 -11.83 -4.47
C GLU A 247 26.52 -10.43 -5.12
N GLY A 248 26.03 -9.44 -4.36
CA GLY A 248 25.81 -8.09 -4.87
C GLY A 248 24.37 -7.74 -5.24
N ASP A 249 23.42 -8.66 -5.01
CA ASP A 249 22.00 -8.34 -5.14
C ASP A 249 21.58 -7.28 -4.11
N ASN A 250 21.17 -6.10 -4.59
CA ASN A 250 20.70 -4.98 -3.79
C ASN A 250 19.25 -4.65 -4.13
N LYS A 251 18.59 -3.90 -3.25
CA LYS A 251 17.26 -3.38 -3.56
C LYS A 251 17.38 -2.20 -4.52
N PHE A 252 16.47 -2.16 -5.49
CA PHE A 252 16.34 -1.03 -6.41
C PHE A 252 14.87 -0.86 -6.84
N ILE A 253 14.57 0.32 -7.38
CA ILE A 253 13.26 0.63 -7.97
C ILE A 253 13.46 0.98 -9.44
N ALA A 254 12.87 0.20 -10.33
CA ALA A 254 12.70 0.59 -11.73
C ALA A 254 11.39 1.38 -11.86
N ARG A 255 11.42 2.50 -12.59
CA ARG A 255 10.27 3.42 -12.76
C ARG A 255 10.06 3.75 -14.23
N LYS A 256 8.80 3.94 -14.61
CA LYS A 256 8.42 4.44 -15.96
C LYS A 256 7.18 5.31 -15.87
N SER A 257 7.21 6.43 -16.55
CA SER A 257 6.06 7.30 -16.74
C SER A 257 5.55 7.19 -18.18
N VAL A 258 4.25 6.92 -18.32
CA VAL A 258 3.57 6.97 -19.64
C VAL A 258 2.80 8.28 -19.69
N PRO A 259 3.10 9.16 -20.67
CA PRO A 259 2.48 10.47 -20.79
C PRO A 259 0.95 10.40 -20.98
N SER A 260 0.25 11.37 -20.41
CA SER A 260 -1.21 11.47 -20.47
C SER A 260 -1.78 11.43 -21.87
N ALA A 261 -1.08 12.01 -22.85
CA ALA A 261 -1.50 12.00 -24.25
C ALA A 261 -1.62 10.57 -24.82
N ILE A 262 -0.65 9.70 -24.53
CA ILE A 262 -0.65 8.29 -24.95
C ILE A 262 -1.65 7.50 -24.12
N PHE A 263 -1.57 7.65 -22.80
CA PHE A 263 -2.40 6.88 -21.86
C PHE A 263 -3.91 7.14 -22.05
N ASN A 264 -4.32 8.39 -22.28
CA ASN A 264 -5.73 8.71 -22.50
C ASN A 264 -6.26 8.13 -23.80
N LYS A 265 -5.50 8.20 -24.90
CA LYS A 265 -5.88 7.57 -26.16
C LYS A 265 -6.02 6.06 -26.01
N ALA A 266 -5.05 5.38 -25.39
CA ALA A 266 -5.13 3.96 -25.12
C ALA A 266 -6.36 3.59 -24.26
N ARG A 267 -6.71 4.40 -23.28
CA ARG A 267 -7.94 4.22 -22.47
C ARG A 267 -9.21 4.34 -23.31
N GLU A 268 -9.27 5.31 -24.21
CA GLU A 268 -10.43 5.49 -25.11
C GLU A 268 -10.58 4.28 -26.04
N THR A 269 -9.48 3.77 -26.56
CA THR A 269 -9.48 2.55 -27.38
C THR A 269 -9.93 1.33 -26.58
N VAL A 270 -9.36 1.09 -25.40
CA VAL A 270 -9.74 -0.05 -24.55
C VAL A 270 -11.22 0.00 -24.15
N LYS A 271 -11.79 1.20 -23.95
CA LYS A 271 -13.21 1.39 -23.73
C LYS A 271 -14.09 0.88 -24.88
N LYS A 272 -13.64 0.96 -26.13
CA LYS A 272 -14.39 0.43 -27.28
C LYS A 272 -14.54 -1.11 -27.20
N TYR A 273 -13.69 -1.77 -26.43
CA TYR A 273 -13.72 -3.19 -26.15
C TYR A 273 -14.35 -3.53 -24.77
N ASP A 274 -15.12 -2.60 -24.17
CA ASP A 274 -15.68 -2.73 -22.82
C ASP A 274 -14.63 -2.93 -21.71
N GLY A 275 -13.36 -2.59 -21.98
CA GLY A 275 -12.27 -2.75 -21.06
C GLY A 275 -12.08 -1.58 -20.09
N THR A 276 -11.35 -1.83 -19.05
CA THR A 276 -10.99 -0.89 -17.98
C THR A 276 -9.51 -0.52 -18.02
N VAL A 277 -9.07 0.43 -17.17
CA VAL A 277 -7.64 0.76 -17.01
C VAL A 277 -6.83 -0.46 -16.55
N ASN A 278 -7.42 -1.32 -15.71
CA ASN A 278 -6.73 -2.55 -15.30
C ASN A 278 -6.54 -3.51 -16.47
N ASP A 279 -7.51 -3.58 -17.38
CA ASP A 279 -7.41 -4.43 -18.56
C ASP A 279 -6.35 -3.88 -19.54
N LEU A 280 -6.27 -2.55 -19.69
CA LEU A 280 -5.20 -1.90 -20.45
C LEU A 280 -3.82 -2.27 -19.93
N ILE A 281 -3.61 -2.07 -18.60
CA ILE A 281 -2.32 -2.34 -17.95
C ILE A 281 -1.96 -3.83 -18.05
N ALA A 282 -2.92 -4.73 -17.80
CA ALA A 282 -2.74 -6.17 -17.88
C ALA A 282 -2.39 -6.62 -19.31
N THR A 283 -3.06 -6.07 -20.32
CA THR A 283 -2.79 -6.33 -21.74
C THR A 283 -1.36 -5.93 -22.11
N ALA A 284 -0.95 -4.71 -21.75
CA ALA A 284 0.39 -4.22 -22.04
C ALA A 284 1.47 -5.04 -21.30
N TYR A 285 1.20 -5.42 -20.05
CA TYR A 285 2.10 -6.25 -19.25
C TYR A 285 2.30 -7.64 -19.89
N ILE A 286 1.21 -8.32 -20.22
CA ILE A 286 1.25 -9.66 -20.85
C ILE A 286 1.91 -9.58 -22.22
N GLY A 287 1.59 -8.56 -23.03
CA GLY A 287 2.24 -8.32 -24.31
C GLY A 287 3.76 -8.13 -24.18
N ALA A 288 4.20 -7.38 -23.17
CA ALA A 288 5.62 -7.21 -22.88
C ALA A 288 6.29 -8.52 -22.40
N VAL A 289 5.58 -9.35 -21.62
CA VAL A 289 6.10 -10.68 -21.20
C VAL A 289 6.33 -11.58 -22.40
N TYR A 290 5.39 -11.66 -23.35
CA TYR A 290 5.58 -12.44 -24.58
C TYR A 290 6.83 -12.01 -25.34
N GLU A 291 7.07 -10.71 -25.44
CA GLU A 291 8.20 -10.16 -26.19
C GLU A 291 9.53 -10.36 -25.47
N ILE A 292 9.62 -9.93 -24.21
CA ILE A 292 10.87 -10.00 -23.42
C ILE A 292 11.32 -11.42 -23.15
N CYS A 293 10.36 -12.33 -22.92
CA CYS A 293 10.67 -13.75 -22.67
C CYS A 293 10.73 -14.57 -23.96
N ASN A 294 10.52 -13.95 -25.12
CA ASN A 294 10.49 -14.62 -26.45
C ASN A 294 9.58 -15.88 -26.43
N LEU A 295 8.37 -15.74 -25.86
CA LEU A 295 7.45 -16.85 -25.72
C LEU A 295 6.82 -17.24 -27.07
N PRO A 296 6.56 -18.56 -27.29
CA PRO A 296 5.80 -19.01 -28.43
C PRO A 296 4.42 -18.38 -28.50
N GLU A 297 3.87 -18.23 -29.73
CA GLU A 297 2.54 -17.62 -29.92
C GLU A 297 1.44 -18.37 -29.19
N GLN A 298 1.51 -19.69 -29.09
CA GLN A 298 0.52 -20.55 -28.45
C GLN A 298 0.76 -20.74 -26.96
N GLU A 299 1.74 -20.04 -26.38
CA GLU A 299 2.04 -20.15 -24.96
C GLU A 299 0.96 -19.42 -24.14
N LYS A 300 0.52 -20.07 -23.06
CA LYS A 300 -0.44 -19.52 -22.11
C LYS A 300 0.28 -18.69 -21.06
N VAL A 301 -0.12 -17.44 -20.88
CA VAL A 301 0.47 -16.53 -19.88
C VAL A 301 -0.57 -16.09 -18.86
N GLY A 302 -0.25 -16.20 -17.57
CA GLY A 302 -1.08 -15.76 -16.48
C GLY A 302 -0.37 -14.78 -15.56
N ILE A 303 -1.11 -13.76 -15.12
CA ILE A 303 -0.65 -12.79 -14.13
C ILE A 303 -1.63 -12.72 -12.95
N SER A 304 -1.14 -12.30 -11.79
CA SER A 304 -1.99 -12.01 -10.63
C SER A 304 -2.30 -10.51 -10.56
N CYS A 305 -3.60 -10.18 -10.52
CA CYS A 305 -4.06 -8.80 -10.36
C CYS A 305 -4.62 -8.57 -8.96
N ALA A 306 -4.19 -7.51 -8.29
CA ALA A 306 -4.68 -7.15 -6.96
C ALA A 306 -6.16 -6.75 -6.99
N VAL A 307 -6.92 -7.21 -5.99
CA VAL A 307 -8.35 -6.92 -5.78
C VAL A 307 -8.55 -6.30 -4.42
N ASP A 308 -9.17 -5.14 -4.38
CA ASP A 308 -9.58 -4.49 -3.13
C ASP A 308 -10.91 -5.07 -2.62
N LEU A 309 -10.86 -5.72 -1.47
CA LEU A 309 -12.02 -6.33 -0.80
C LEU A 309 -12.94 -5.30 -0.13
N ARG A 310 -12.52 -4.01 -0.04
CA ARG A 310 -13.39 -2.95 0.49
C ARG A 310 -14.64 -2.75 -0.35
N ARG A 311 -14.66 -3.26 -1.59
CA ARG A 311 -15.87 -3.34 -2.42
C ARG A 311 -17.07 -4.03 -1.74
N TYR A 312 -16.81 -4.87 -0.73
CA TYR A 312 -17.84 -5.58 0.05
C TYR A 312 -18.23 -4.84 1.34
N ILE A 313 -17.56 -3.72 1.68
CA ILE A 313 -17.77 -2.97 2.91
C ILE A 313 -18.54 -1.69 2.58
N LYS A 314 -19.80 -1.58 3.05
CA LYS A 314 -20.64 -0.40 2.80
C LYS A 314 -20.18 0.84 3.56
N ASN A 315 -19.64 0.66 4.76
CA ASN A 315 -19.17 1.77 5.60
C ASN A 315 -17.74 1.53 6.05
N ILE A 316 -16.79 2.11 5.32
CA ILE A 316 -15.35 1.99 5.58
C ILE A 316 -14.95 2.58 6.95
N ASN A 317 -15.71 3.54 7.48
CA ASN A 317 -15.42 4.13 8.79
C ASN A 317 -15.60 3.16 9.96
N LYS A 318 -16.22 1.99 9.72
CA LYS A 318 -16.31 0.89 10.69
C LYS A 318 -15.06 0.01 10.73
N THR A 319 -14.13 0.19 9.80
CA THR A 319 -12.86 -0.56 9.74
C THR A 319 -11.71 0.30 10.27
N GLY A 320 -10.74 -0.34 10.91
CA GLY A 320 -9.43 0.26 11.20
C GLY A 320 -8.54 0.27 9.96
N TYR A 321 -7.39 0.90 10.07
CA TYR A 321 -6.33 0.80 9.07
C TYR A 321 -5.77 -0.62 9.02
N THR A 322 -5.83 -1.28 7.85
CA THR A 322 -5.41 -2.66 7.69
C THR A 322 -5.21 -3.06 6.22
N ASN A 323 -5.00 -4.34 5.98
CA ASN A 323 -4.94 -4.91 4.63
C ASN A 323 -6.27 -5.57 4.29
N HIS A 324 -6.81 -5.20 3.12
CA HIS A 324 -8.01 -5.80 2.52
C HIS A 324 -7.77 -6.15 1.04
N THR A 325 -6.54 -6.47 0.68
CA THR A 325 -6.17 -6.81 -0.69
C THR A 325 -5.99 -8.31 -0.85
N THR A 326 -6.59 -8.87 -1.90
CA THR A 326 -6.32 -10.22 -2.39
C THR A 326 -5.91 -10.16 -3.86
N PHE A 327 -5.86 -11.31 -4.53
CA PHE A 327 -5.49 -11.38 -5.94
C PHE A 327 -6.51 -12.22 -6.72
N MET A 328 -6.66 -11.88 -8.00
CA MET A 328 -7.35 -12.70 -8.99
C MET A 328 -6.42 -12.99 -10.16
N PRO A 329 -6.54 -14.16 -10.82
CA PRO A 329 -5.78 -14.44 -12.02
C PRO A 329 -6.38 -13.71 -13.24
N THR A 330 -5.51 -13.18 -14.09
CA THR A 330 -5.82 -12.77 -15.46
C THR A 330 -5.00 -13.64 -16.39
N ILE A 331 -5.65 -14.39 -17.27
CA ILE A 331 -5.03 -15.44 -18.08
C ILE A 331 -5.32 -15.16 -19.53
N VAL A 332 -4.30 -15.29 -20.37
CA VAL A 332 -4.34 -15.25 -21.83
C VAL A 332 -3.88 -16.61 -22.36
N GLU A 333 -4.67 -17.24 -23.22
CA GLU A 333 -4.41 -18.59 -23.72
C GLU A 333 -3.35 -18.61 -24.83
N ASN A 334 -3.21 -17.49 -25.59
CA ASN A 334 -2.23 -17.33 -26.65
C ASN A 334 -2.00 -15.84 -26.96
N LYS A 335 -0.90 -15.53 -27.64
CA LYS A 335 -0.52 -14.16 -28.01
C LYS A 335 -1.48 -13.55 -29.05
N GLY A 336 -2.02 -14.37 -29.98
CA GLY A 336 -2.73 -13.90 -31.17
C GLY A 336 -1.82 -13.16 -32.16
N GLU A 337 -2.43 -12.51 -33.13
CA GLU A 337 -1.71 -11.82 -34.22
C GLU A 337 -1.22 -10.43 -33.79
N ASN A 338 -1.93 -9.79 -32.83
CA ASN A 338 -1.64 -8.42 -32.42
C ASN A 338 -2.12 -8.16 -30.94
N ILE A 339 -1.78 -6.97 -30.42
CA ILE A 339 -2.08 -6.61 -29.04
C ILE A 339 -3.58 -6.62 -28.70
N PHE A 340 -4.46 -6.43 -29.70
CA PHE A 340 -5.93 -6.44 -29.50
C PHE A 340 -6.48 -7.84 -29.27
N ASP A 341 -5.80 -8.89 -29.73
CA ASP A 341 -6.22 -10.26 -29.43
C ASP A 341 -5.90 -10.63 -27.97
N ILE A 342 -4.79 -10.10 -27.43
CA ILE A 342 -4.49 -10.15 -26.00
C ILE A 342 -5.55 -9.35 -25.23
N LEU A 343 -5.89 -8.12 -25.66
CA LEU A 343 -6.86 -7.26 -25.01
C LEU A 343 -8.24 -7.94 -24.89
N LYS A 344 -8.74 -8.54 -25.97
CA LYS A 344 -10.01 -9.25 -25.97
C LYS A 344 -10.05 -10.37 -24.92
N GLN A 345 -8.98 -11.19 -24.87
CA GLN A 345 -8.86 -12.29 -23.91
C GLN A 345 -8.78 -11.76 -22.46
N VAL A 346 -8.01 -10.69 -22.22
CA VAL A 346 -7.90 -10.04 -20.90
C VAL A 346 -9.27 -9.50 -20.44
N VAL A 347 -9.96 -8.79 -21.32
CA VAL A 347 -11.30 -8.22 -21.03
C VAL A 347 -12.29 -9.32 -20.72
N GLU A 348 -12.34 -10.39 -21.52
CA GLU A 348 -13.23 -11.54 -21.30
C GLU A 348 -12.91 -12.25 -19.98
N CYS A 349 -11.65 -12.56 -19.72
CA CYS A 349 -11.20 -13.20 -18.49
C CYS A 349 -11.58 -12.35 -17.25
N ASN A 350 -11.30 -11.06 -17.28
CA ASN A 350 -11.56 -10.17 -16.15
C ASN A 350 -13.06 -9.87 -15.99
N LYS A 351 -13.84 -9.84 -17.07
CA LYS A 351 -15.31 -9.76 -17.01
C LYS A 351 -15.89 -10.97 -16.30
N LYS A 352 -15.48 -12.17 -16.70
CA LYS A 352 -15.89 -13.43 -16.05
C LYS A 352 -15.51 -13.44 -14.56
N ASN A 353 -14.31 -12.99 -14.21
CA ASN A 353 -13.91 -12.86 -12.81
C ASN A 353 -14.78 -11.87 -12.02
N LYS A 354 -15.20 -10.75 -12.64
CA LYS A 354 -16.04 -9.72 -11.99
C LYS A 354 -17.52 -10.14 -11.85
N GLU A 355 -17.98 -11.07 -12.67
CA GLU A 355 -19.32 -11.68 -12.55
C GLU A 355 -19.45 -12.58 -11.30
N ASP A 356 -18.31 -13.06 -10.79
CA ASP A 356 -18.32 -13.79 -9.53
C ASP A 356 -18.63 -12.84 -8.37
N LYS A 357 -19.78 -13.09 -7.72
CA LYS A 357 -20.26 -12.35 -6.55
C LYS A 357 -19.23 -12.32 -5.41
N PHE A 358 -18.35 -13.30 -5.33
CA PHE A 358 -17.38 -13.50 -4.26
C PHE A 358 -15.93 -13.32 -4.74
N MET A 359 -15.73 -12.58 -5.82
CA MET A 359 -14.40 -12.33 -6.39
C MET A 359 -13.40 -11.89 -5.33
N GLY A 360 -12.26 -12.59 -5.25
CA GLY A 360 -11.20 -12.29 -4.30
C GLY A 360 -11.40 -12.88 -2.90
N LEU A 361 -12.56 -13.45 -2.57
CA LEU A 361 -12.79 -14.05 -1.25
C LEU A 361 -12.41 -15.53 -1.16
N HIS A 362 -12.23 -16.22 -2.29
CA HIS A 362 -12.05 -17.68 -2.36
C HIS A 362 -10.83 -18.21 -1.59
N GLY A 363 -9.74 -17.45 -1.50
CA GLY A 363 -8.55 -17.84 -0.75
C GLY A 363 -8.62 -17.61 0.75
N LEU A 364 -9.53 -16.74 1.21
CA LEU A 364 -9.60 -16.36 2.62
C LEU A 364 -10.04 -17.50 3.56
N PRO A 365 -11.00 -18.38 3.21
CA PRO A 365 -11.40 -19.48 4.08
C PRO A 365 -10.24 -20.43 4.40
N LEU A 366 -9.41 -20.76 3.42
CA LEU A 366 -8.25 -21.64 3.62
C LEU A 366 -7.20 -20.97 4.52
N LEU A 367 -6.90 -19.71 4.26
CA LEU A 367 -6.01 -18.93 5.12
C LEU A 367 -6.54 -18.84 6.55
N ASN A 368 -7.84 -18.57 6.72
CA ASN A 368 -8.45 -18.51 8.04
C ASN A 368 -8.37 -19.84 8.81
N ILE A 369 -8.60 -20.97 8.16
CA ILE A 369 -8.44 -22.29 8.79
C ILE A 369 -7.00 -22.47 9.27
N GLY A 370 -6.02 -22.27 8.41
CA GLY A 370 -4.60 -22.38 8.77
C GLY A 370 -4.24 -21.51 9.98
N TYR A 371 -4.70 -20.24 10.00
CA TYR A 371 -4.39 -19.30 11.09
C TYR A 371 -5.22 -19.48 12.37
N SER A 372 -6.36 -20.15 12.31
CA SER A 372 -7.21 -20.39 13.49
C SER A 372 -6.97 -21.75 14.16
N THR A 373 -6.42 -22.71 13.43
CA THR A 373 -6.24 -24.09 13.90
C THR A 373 -4.79 -24.46 14.21
N MET A 374 -3.83 -23.70 13.67
CA MET A 374 -2.40 -23.93 13.87
C MET A 374 -1.79 -22.86 14.76
N VAL A 375 -0.80 -23.26 15.57
CA VAL A 375 0.09 -22.27 16.18
C VAL A 375 0.94 -21.59 15.11
N TYR A 376 1.36 -20.36 15.36
CA TYR A 376 2.01 -19.53 14.36
C TYR A 376 3.23 -20.20 13.71
N ALA A 377 4.08 -20.87 14.48
CA ALA A 377 5.26 -21.58 13.97
C ALA A 377 4.90 -22.69 12.96
N GLN A 378 3.80 -23.43 13.20
CA GLN A 378 3.31 -24.46 12.27
C GLN A 378 2.78 -23.81 10.98
N ALA A 379 2.01 -22.73 11.10
CA ALA A 379 1.50 -22.00 9.94
C ALA A 379 2.65 -21.42 9.09
N GLU A 380 3.74 -20.97 9.71
CA GLU A 380 4.93 -20.47 9.00
C GLU A 380 5.61 -21.58 8.18
N ILE A 381 5.72 -22.78 8.72
CA ILE A 381 6.27 -23.95 7.98
C ILE A 381 5.37 -24.29 6.79
N VAL A 382 4.05 -24.35 7.00
CA VAL A 382 3.08 -24.62 5.94
C VAL A 382 3.16 -23.58 4.84
N VAL A 383 3.19 -22.30 5.18
CA VAL A 383 3.37 -21.21 4.20
C VAL A 383 4.70 -21.35 3.47
N GLY A 384 5.79 -21.72 4.17
CA GLY A 384 7.10 -21.91 3.54
C GLY A 384 7.13 -23.07 2.53
N LEU A 385 6.34 -24.13 2.78
CA LEU A 385 6.26 -25.30 1.89
C LEU A 385 5.30 -25.07 0.70
N PHE A 386 4.22 -24.35 0.93
CA PHE A 386 3.14 -24.16 -0.05
C PHE A 386 3.04 -22.74 -0.60
N TYR A 387 4.03 -21.88 -0.30
CA TYR A 387 4.08 -20.54 -0.88
C TYR A 387 4.25 -20.62 -2.39
N ASN A 388 3.19 -20.39 -3.09
CA ASN A 388 3.14 -20.41 -4.54
C ASN A 388 2.47 -19.10 -5.04
N ASN A 389 3.22 -18.00 -4.91
CA ASN A 389 2.78 -16.75 -5.53
C ASN A 389 3.14 -16.77 -7.02
N ALA A 390 2.28 -16.14 -7.81
CA ALA A 390 2.61 -15.84 -9.19
C ALA A 390 3.88 -15.00 -9.26
N ASN A 391 4.77 -15.36 -10.18
CA ASN A 391 5.99 -14.61 -10.42
C ASN A 391 5.70 -13.24 -11.03
N LEU A 392 4.61 -13.14 -11.80
CA LEU A 392 4.18 -11.94 -12.51
C LEU A 392 2.90 -11.41 -11.88
N ALA A 393 2.91 -10.16 -11.43
CA ALA A 393 1.74 -9.57 -10.75
C ALA A 393 1.63 -8.06 -10.99
N ILE A 394 0.38 -7.56 -10.88
CA ILE A 394 0.06 -6.14 -10.98
C ILE A 394 -0.76 -5.71 -9.75
N SER A 395 -0.37 -4.57 -9.19
CA SER A 395 -1.15 -3.83 -8.18
C SER A 395 -1.42 -2.42 -8.69
N ASN A 396 -2.65 -2.15 -9.13
CA ASN A 396 -3.05 -0.82 -9.55
C ASN A 396 -3.69 -0.06 -8.39
N VAL A 397 -2.99 0.95 -7.89
CA VAL A 397 -3.47 1.86 -6.83
C VAL A 397 -4.57 2.80 -7.36
N GLY A 398 -4.63 2.99 -8.70
CA GLY A 398 -5.63 3.79 -9.38
C GLY A 398 -5.30 5.28 -9.42
N LYS A 399 -6.32 6.09 -9.71
CA LYS A 399 -6.18 7.55 -9.77
C LYS A 399 -6.07 8.15 -8.38
N MET A 400 -5.13 9.09 -8.20
CA MET A 400 -5.02 9.90 -6.99
C MET A 400 -5.91 11.13 -7.08
N ASP A 401 -6.50 11.48 -5.94
CA ASP A 401 -7.28 12.71 -5.78
C ASP A 401 -6.32 13.86 -5.42
N LEU A 402 -6.09 14.75 -6.38
CA LEU A 402 -5.17 15.87 -6.22
C LEU A 402 -5.64 16.90 -5.19
N ASP A 403 -6.96 17.05 -5.02
CA ASP A 403 -7.50 17.99 -4.04
C ASP A 403 -7.28 17.46 -2.62
N ALA A 404 -7.48 16.16 -2.42
CA ALA A 404 -7.17 15.50 -1.15
C ALA A 404 -5.66 15.43 -0.83
N LEU A 405 -4.81 15.52 -1.87
CA LEU A 405 -3.35 15.56 -1.73
C LEU A 405 -2.78 16.99 -1.70
N SER A 406 -3.63 18.02 -1.68
CA SER A 406 -3.18 19.40 -1.59
C SER A 406 -2.69 19.74 -0.18
N LEU A 407 -1.56 20.44 -0.09
CA LEU A 407 -1.00 21.00 1.14
C LEU A 407 -0.93 22.53 1.01
N SER A 408 -1.55 23.27 1.92
CA SER A 408 -1.60 24.74 1.87
C SER A 408 -2.07 25.30 0.50
N GLY A 409 -2.99 24.60 -0.18
CA GLY A 409 -3.47 24.95 -1.52
C GLY A 409 -2.59 24.47 -2.69
N HIS A 410 -1.39 23.96 -2.44
CA HIS A 410 -0.49 23.41 -3.45
C HIS A 410 -0.81 21.95 -3.75
N LYS A 411 -1.13 21.63 -5.00
CA LYS A 411 -1.33 20.25 -5.45
C LYS A 411 0.00 19.59 -5.81
N PRO A 412 0.14 18.29 -5.63
CA PRO A 412 1.36 17.60 -6.05
C PRO A 412 1.54 17.68 -7.57
N VAL A 413 2.76 17.95 -8.01
CA VAL A 413 3.15 17.98 -9.43
C VAL A 413 3.53 16.60 -9.95
N GLY A 414 3.92 15.68 -9.06
CA GLY A 414 4.27 14.31 -9.37
C GLY A 414 3.97 13.36 -8.21
N ALA A 415 3.90 12.08 -8.51
CA ALA A 415 3.85 11.01 -7.52
C ALA A 415 4.35 9.70 -8.12
N ALA A 416 4.90 8.83 -7.28
CA ALA A 416 5.13 7.43 -7.63
C ALA A 416 4.85 6.51 -6.43
N VAL A 417 4.56 5.25 -6.72
CA VAL A 417 4.29 4.22 -5.72
C VAL A 417 5.11 2.97 -6.05
N ALA A 418 5.71 2.34 -5.06
CA ALA A 418 6.36 1.06 -5.25
C ALA A 418 5.97 0.09 -4.11
N GLY A 419 5.67 -1.14 -4.49
CA GLY A 419 5.38 -2.23 -3.56
C GLY A 419 6.62 -2.71 -2.82
N ALA A 420 6.48 -3.79 -2.07
CA ALA A 420 7.59 -4.44 -1.40
C ALA A 420 8.65 -4.94 -2.40
N ALA A 421 9.92 -4.75 -2.06
CA ALA A 421 11.02 -5.29 -2.84
C ALA A 421 10.96 -6.82 -2.83
N LYS A 422 10.57 -7.39 -3.97
CA LYS A 422 10.47 -8.84 -4.12
C LYS A 422 11.79 -9.43 -4.59
N LYS A 423 12.09 -10.64 -4.08
CA LYS A 423 13.23 -11.40 -4.55
C LYS A 423 12.89 -12.08 -5.88
N LYS A 424 13.90 -12.23 -6.72
CA LYS A 424 13.79 -13.04 -7.94
C LYS A 424 13.20 -14.42 -7.66
N PRO A 425 12.35 -14.96 -8.50
CA PRO A 425 11.99 -14.49 -9.85
C PRO A 425 10.74 -13.58 -9.89
N CYS A 426 10.23 -13.09 -8.77
CA CYS A 426 8.98 -12.34 -8.72
C CYS A 426 9.15 -10.91 -9.26
N ALA A 427 8.29 -10.51 -10.19
CA ALA A 427 8.14 -9.15 -10.68
C ALA A 427 6.70 -8.67 -10.41
N MET A 428 6.53 -7.82 -9.40
CA MET A 428 5.24 -7.22 -9.09
C MET A 428 5.26 -5.75 -9.44
N MET A 429 4.53 -5.39 -10.48
CA MET A 429 4.40 -4.01 -10.91
C MET A 429 3.32 -3.30 -10.11
N THR A 430 3.62 -2.09 -9.65
CA THR A 430 2.65 -1.14 -9.12
C THR A 430 2.35 -0.06 -10.16
N ALA A 431 1.09 0.34 -10.24
CA ALA A 431 0.61 1.37 -11.15
C ALA A 431 -0.16 2.45 -10.39
N LEU A 432 0.00 3.70 -10.80
CA LEU A 432 -0.65 4.88 -10.24
C LEU A 432 -0.98 5.86 -11.35
N THR A 433 -2.13 6.54 -11.29
CA THR A 433 -2.44 7.65 -12.21
C THR A 433 -2.44 8.97 -11.46
N ILE A 434 -1.60 9.90 -11.89
CA ILE A 434 -1.53 11.25 -11.36
C ILE A 434 -1.35 12.27 -12.50
N ASN A 435 -2.04 13.40 -12.44
CA ASN A 435 -2.00 14.44 -13.48
C ASN A 435 -2.25 13.90 -14.91
N GLY A 436 -3.05 12.81 -15.01
CA GLY A 436 -3.33 12.12 -16.27
C GLY A 436 -2.22 11.18 -16.75
N ASN A 437 -1.04 11.21 -16.16
CA ASN A 437 0.06 10.30 -16.48
C ASN A 437 -0.10 8.97 -15.74
N LEU A 438 0.30 7.88 -16.38
CA LEU A 438 0.39 6.56 -15.76
C LEU A 438 1.83 6.36 -15.25
N GLN A 439 1.98 6.20 -13.95
CA GLN A 439 3.25 5.90 -13.29
C GLN A 439 3.33 4.41 -13.00
N LEU A 440 4.41 3.80 -13.43
CA LEU A 440 4.69 2.38 -13.25
C LEU A 440 5.98 2.19 -12.47
N SER A 441 6.01 1.22 -11.58
CA SER A 441 7.23 0.86 -10.85
C SER A 441 7.28 -0.62 -10.48
N ILE A 442 8.50 -1.14 -10.40
CA ILE A 442 8.80 -2.45 -9.79
C ILE A 442 9.93 -2.23 -8.79
N CYS A 443 9.69 -2.62 -7.52
CA CYS A 443 10.76 -2.71 -6.55
C CYS A 443 11.23 -4.16 -6.44
N SER A 444 12.51 -4.39 -6.63
CA SER A 444 13.10 -5.74 -6.68
C SER A 444 14.41 -5.83 -5.91
N VAL A 445 14.87 -7.06 -5.72
CA VAL A 445 16.20 -7.38 -5.21
C VAL A 445 16.98 -8.07 -6.33
N GLY A 446 18.07 -7.46 -6.75
CA GLY A 446 18.91 -7.94 -7.85
C GLY A 446 20.14 -7.05 -8.05
N ASN A 447 20.80 -7.22 -9.18
CA ASN A 447 21.98 -6.46 -9.58
C ASN A 447 21.64 -5.43 -10.66
N GLU A 448 22.65 -4.72 -11.19
CA GLU A 448 22.47 -3.70 -12.24
C GLU A 448 21.94 -4.29 -13.56
N GLU A 449 22.24 -5.55 -13.86
CA GLU A 449 21.71 -6.22 -15.06
C GLU A 449 20.22 -6.51 -14.90
N ASP A 450 19.78 -6.96 -13.73
CA ASP A 450 18.36 -7.14 -13.42
C ASP A 450 17.59 -5.82 -13.51
N LYS A 451 18.19 -4.71 -13.06
CA LYS A 451 17.60 -3.37 -13.20
C LYS A 451 17.40 -3.01 -14.67
N LYS A 452 18.42 -3.23 -15.51
CA LYS A 452 18.31 -3.00 -16.96
C LYS A 452 17.26 -3.88 -17.63
N ILE A 453 17.10 -5.13 -17.17
CA ILE A 453 16.02 -6.01 -17.65
C ILE A 453 14.65 -5.41 -17.33
N LEU A 454 14.44 -4.86 -16.14
CA LEU A 454 13.18 -4.21 -15.77
C LEU A 454 12.98 -2.88 -16.50
N GLU A 455 14.01 -2.11 -16.75
CA GLU A 455 13.94 -0.87 -17.55
C GLU A 455 13.52 -1.20 -18.99
N ASN A 456 14.17 -2.20 -19.62
CA ASN A 456 13.78 -2.70 -20.94
C ASN A 456 12.36 -3.25 -20.98
N PHE A 457 11.94 -3.99 -19.93
CA PHE A 457 10.56 -4.45 -19.78
C PHE A 457 9.57 -3.29 -19.77
N PHE A 458 9.88 -2.20 -19.08
CA PHE A 458 9.03 -1.00 -19.07
C PHE A 458 9.02 -0.27 -20.42
N ASP A 459 10.12 -0.28 -21.16
CA ASP A 459 10.17 0.30 -22.50
C ASP A 459 9.24 -0.46 -23.45
N VAL A 460 9.35 -1.78 -23.48
CA VAL A 460 8.47 -2.65 -24.28
C VAL A 460 6.99 -2.50 -23.83
N LEU A 461 6.73 -2.48 -22.53
CA LEU A 461 5.37 -2.29 -22.00
C LEU A 461 4.79 -0.93 -22.45
N SER A 462 5.60 0.12 -22.45
CA SER A 462 5.18 1.46 -22.91
C SER A 462 4.86 1.47 -24.40
N GLU A 463 5.62 0.74 -25.22
CA GLU A 463 5.29 0.58 -26.64
C GLU A 463 3.98 -0.20 -26.83
N LYS A 464 3.69 -1.24 -26.00
CA LYS A 464 2.39 -1.92 -26.05
C LYS A 464 1.21 -0.99 -25.67
N ILE A 465 1.41 -0.06 -24.72
CA ILE A 465 0.40 0.97 -24.44
C ILE A 465 0.24 1.91 -25.62
N LYS A 466 1.31 2.27 -26.31
CA LYS A 466 1.29 3.12 -27.49
C LYS A 466 0.59 2.40 -28.67
N GLU A 467 0.87 1.13 -28.92
CA GLU A 467 0.14 0.32 -29.91
C GLU A 467 -1.39 0.36 -29.66
N LEU A 468 -1.82 0.26 -28.38
CA LEU A 468 -3.22 0.41 -28.00
C LEU A 468 -3.77 1.83 -28.19
N SER A 469 -2.91 2.86 -28.32
CA SER A 469 -3.31 4.25 -28.53
C SER A 469 -3.45 4.66 -30.00
N GLU A 470 -2.92 3.87 -30.92
CA GLU A 470 -2.84 4.21 -32.35
C GLU A 470 -4.06 3.72 -33.18
N TYR A 471 -5.10 3.17 -32.50
CA TYR A 471 -6.26 2.56 -33.18
C TYR A 471 -7.54 3.41 -33.05
#